data_c06a86af891ecdda296bb2df97d6dd3a
#
_entry.id   c06a86af891ecdda296bb2df97d6dd3a
#
_cell.length_a   1.000
_cell.length_b   1.000
_cell.length_c   1.000
_cell.angle_alpha   90.00
_cell.angle_beta   90.00
_cell.angle_gamma   90.00
#
_symmetry.space_group_name_H-M   'P 1'
#
loop_
_entity.id
_entity.type
_entity.pdbx_description
1 polymer ?
#
loop_
_entity_poly.entity_id
_entity_poly.type
_entity_poly.pdbx_seq_one_letter_code
_entity_poly.pdbx_strand_id
1 'polypeptide(L)'
;YIIWKHEKLSIPAQELGVHKLLDFPGVIVCDSGTFQSYIYGDVEVGVEEIIEFQKSIGVDVATMLDVFGRPDMTRQQMMEAVETTIERAEPSIKAAEGMMLNGPIQGGVEWDLRQRSAQQMSKYDFAIHPIGGIVPVMEQHRYLELIKIMLASIPHLPASRPVHLFGCGHPML
;
A
#
# COMPACT_ATOMS: atom_id res chain seq x y z
N TYR A 1 3.90 -1.09 10.06
CA TYR A 1 3.18 -2.01 10.95
C TYR A 1 4.09 -2.74 11.94
N ILE A 2 5.16 -3.38 11.49
CA ILE A 2 6.09 -4.11 12.39
C ILE A 2 6.64 -3.17 13.47
N ILE A 3 7.09 -1.99 13.10
CA ILE A 3 7.58 -0.97 14.03
C ILE A 3 6.45 -0.53 14.98
N TRP A 4 5.25 -0.31 14.46
CA TRP A 4 4.08 0.10 15.26
C TRP A 4 3.70 -0.93 16.31
N LYS A 5 3.68 -2.21 15.95
CA LYS A 5 3.23 -3.32 16.81
C LYS A 5 4.19 -3.64 17.96
N HIS A 6 5.48 -3.38 17.80
CA HIS A 6 6.50 -3.75 18.78
C HIS A 6 7.03 -2.53 19.55
N GLU A 7 6.66 -2.36 20.81
CA GLU A 7 7.09 -1.25 21.67
C GLU A 7 8.60 -1.02 21.65
N LYS A 8 9.40 -2.09 21.62
CA LYS A 8 10.88 -2.00 21.55
C LYS A 8 11.38 -1.32 20.26
N LEU A 9 10.54 -1.20 19.25
CA LEU A 9 10.85 -0.52 17.99
C LEU A 9 10.07 0.80 17.86
N SER A 10 8.80 0.83 18.28
CA SER A 10 7.95 2.00 18.13
C SER A 10 8.42 3.18 18.97
N ILE A 11 8.81 2.93 20.22
CA ILE A 11 9.30 3.99 21.11
C ILE A 11 10.59 4.64 20.54
N PRO A 12 11.67 3.88 20.25
CA PRO A 12 12.87 4.49 19.65
C PRO A 12 12.60 5.15 18.29
N ALA A 13 11.68 4.60 17.48
CA ALA A 13 11.34 5.19 16.19
C ALA A 13 10.65 6.55 16.35
N GLN A 14 9.78 6.71 17.33
CA GLN A 14 9.12 7.98 17.63
C GLN A 14 10.06 9.01 18.27
N GLU A 15 10.97 8.56 19.14
CA GLU A 15 11.92 9.45 19.82
C GLU A 15 13.05 9.95 18.91
N LEU A 16 13.59 9.07 18.07
CA LEU A 16 14.76 9.36 17.24
C LEU A 16 14.40 9.76 15.80
N GLY A 17 13.23 9.34 15.33
CA GLY A 17 12.88 9.32 13.93
C GLY A 17 13.46 8.09 13.21
N VAL A 18 12.74 7.61 12.17
CA VAL A 18 13.12 6.38 11.47
C VAL A 18 14.44 6.50 10.72
N HIS A 19 14.77 7.65 10.16
CA HIS A 19 16.06 7.89 9.49
C HIS A 19 17.25 7.65 10.42
N LYS A 20 17.18 8.21 11.63
CA LYS A 20 18.24 8.07 12.62
C LYS A 20 18.27 6.66 13.22
N LEU A 21 17.09 6.06 13.44
CA LEU A 21 16.98 4.69 13.93
C LEU A 21 17.63 3.68 12.96
N LEU A 22 17.48 3.90 11.64
CA LEU A 22 18.04 3.02 10.61
C LEU A 22 19.42 3.46 10.13
N ASP A 23 19.96 4.59 10.62
CA ASP A 23 21.17 5.23 10.10
C ASP A 23 21.15 5.36 8.56
N PHE A 24 19.99 5.79 8.02
CA PHE A 24 19.76 5.89 6.58
C PHE A 24 19.30 7.30 6.19
N PRO A 25 20.11 8.04 5.42
CA PRO A 25 19.82 9.41 5.04
C PRO A 25 18.95 9.56 3.78
N GLY A 26 18.65 8.45 3.09
CA GLY A 26 17.85 8.44 1.87
C GLY A 26 16.35 8.47 2.14
N VAL A 27 15.55 8.55 1.07
CA VAL A 27 14.10 8.56 1.17
C VAL A 27 13.56 7.25 1.75
N ILE A 28 12.73 7.33 2.76
CA ILE A 28 12.07 6.20 3.41
C ILE A 28 10.59 6.21 3.06
N VAL A 29 10.18 5.16 2.38
CA VAL A 29 8.76 4.85 2.09
C VAL A 29 8.29 3.80 3.09
N CYS A 30 7.21 4.08 3.80
CA CYS A 30 6.67 3.16 4.80
C CYS A 30 5.46 2.39 4.25
N ASP A 31 5.37 1.11 4.59
CA ASP A 31 4.20 0.27 4.35
C ASP A 31 3.20 0.40 5.51
N SER A 32 1.90 0.41 5.19
CA SER A 32 0.81 0.43 6.20
C SER A 32 0.68 -0.87 6.99
N GLY A 33 1.20 -1.99 6.46
CA GLY A 33 1.19 -3.28 7.12
C GLY A 33 0.03 -4.19 6.76
N THR A 34 -0.75 -3.87 5.74
CA THR A 34 -1.89 -4.68 5.31
C THR A 34 -1.49 -6.09 4.88
N PHE A 35 -0.32 -6.26 4.27
CA PHE A 35 0.22 -7.59 3.92
C PHE A 35 0.48 -8.44 5.16
N GLN A 36 0.89 -7.85 6.27
CA GLN A 36 1.10 -8.55 7.53
C GLN A 36 -0.20 -9.11 8.11
N SER A 37 -1.37 -8.52 7.81
CA SER A 37 -2.65 -9.09 8.20
C SER A 37 -2.92 -10.43 7.51
N TYR A 38 -2.46 -10.58 6.27
CA TYR A 38 -2.53 -11.84 5.54
C TYR A 38 -1.65 -12.94 6.16
N ILE A 39 -0.47 -12.58 6.66
CA ILE A 39 0.52 -13.53 7.22
C ILE A 39 0.22 -13.88 8.69
N TYR A 40 -0.17 -12.90 9.49
CA TYR A 40 -0.22 -13.00 10.96
C TYR A 40 -1.63 -12.86 11.56
N GLY A 41 -2.67 -12.73 10.72
CA GLY A 41 -4.05 -12.47 11.16
C GLY A 41 -4.41 -10.97 11.12
N ASP A 42 -5.64 -10.64 11.50
CA ASP A 42 -6.18 -9.30 11.34
C ASP A 42 -5.34 -8.23 12.05
N VAL A 43 -5.13 -7.14 11.31
CA VAL A 43 -4.48 -5.93 11.82
C VAL A 43 -5.57 -4.99 12.31
N GLU A 44 -5.72 -4.90 13.62
CA GLU A 44 -6.62 -3.96 14.28
C GLU A 44 -5.93 -2.59 14.42
N VAL A 45 -5.88 -1.82 13.34
CA VAL A 45 -5.39 -0.44 13.35
C VAL A 45 -6.34 0.46 12.56
N GLY A 46 -6.56 1.66 13.07
CA GLY A 46 -7.38 2.68 12.40
C GLY A 46 -6.68 3.30 11.20
N VAL A 47 -7.47 3.76 10.23
CA VAL A 47 -6.95 4.44 9.01
C VAL A 47 -6.13 5.66 9.38
N GLU A 48 -6.64 6.50 10.27
CA GLU A 48 -5.97 7.72 10.74
C GLU A 48 -4.78 7.39 11.65
N GLU A 49 -4.95 6.40 12.53
CA GLU A 49 -3.93 5.96 13.48
C GLU A 49 -2.63 5.53 12.80
N ILE A 50 -2.72 4.74 11.73
CA ILE A 50 -1.53 4.28 11.01
C ILE A 50 -0.83 5.41 10.27
N ILE A 51 -1.56 6.40 9.77
CA ILE A 51 -1.00 7.60 9.15
C ILE A 51 -0.29 8.47 10.19
N GLU A 52 -0.94 8.75 11.31
CA GLU A 52 -0.35 9.52 12.40
C GLU A 52 0.91 8.86 12.96
N PHE A 53 0.90 7.53 13.07
CA PHE A 53 2.11 6.81 13.45
C PHE A 53 3.24 6.99 12.42
N GLN A 54 2.96 6.86 11.13
CA GLN A 54 3.96 7.07 10.07
C GLN A 54 4.50 8.52 10.09
N LYS A 55 3.67 9.50 10.38
CA LYS A 55 4.10 10.90 10.61
C LYS A 55 5.01 11.00 11.83
N SER A 56 4.61 10.39 12.95
CA SER A 56 5.35 10.49 14.22
C SER A 56 6.76 9.94 14.15
N ILE A 57 7.01 8.94 13.31
CA ILE A 57 8.34 8.36 13.09
C ILE A 57 9.15 9.06 11.98
N GLY A 58 8.56 10.04 11.29
CA GLY A 58 9.25 10.87 10.32
C GLY A 58 9.64 10.18 9.01
N VAL A 59 8.75 9.36 8.42
CA VAL A 59 8.95 8.81 7.07
C VAL A 59 8.73 9.90 6.03
N ASP A 60 9.36 9.77 4.85
CA ASP A 60 9.18 10.73 3.76
C ASP A 60 7.89 10.49 2.99
N VAL A 61 7.53 9.23 2.80
CA VAL A 61 6.30 8.82 2.10
C VAL A 61 5.57 7.78 2.94
N ALA A 62 4.36 8.11 3.37
CA ALA A 62 3.47 7.16 4.04
C ALA A 62 2.67 6.32 3.04
N THR A 63 2.11 5.24 3.49
CA THR A 63 1.14 4.43 2.72
C THR A 63 -0.17 4.34 3.49
N MET A 64 -1.29 4.63 2.81
CA MET A 64 -2.60 4.47 3.40
C MET A 64 -2.92 2.99 3.69
N LEU A 65 -3.83 2.76 4.63
CA LEU A 65 -4.30 1.42 4.96
C LEU A 65 -5.27 0.93 3.88
N ASP A 66 -4.79 0.08 2.99
CA ASP A 66 -5.60 -0.60 1.98
C ASP A 66 -6.18 -1.92 2.50
N VAL A 67 -6.88 -2.66 1.68
CA VAL A 67 -7.30 -4.04 1.94
C VAL A 67 -6.58 -4.96 0.97
N PHE A 68 -5.67 -5.77 1.50
CA PHE A 68 -4.89 -6.71 0.69
C PHE A 68 -5.79 -7.76 0.03
N GLY A 69 -5.79 -7.77 -1.30
CA GLY A 69 -6.53 -8.75 -2.09
C GLY A 69 -5.88 -10.13 -2.04
N ARG A 70 -6.37 -10.99 -1.17
CA ARG A 70 -5.83 -12.35 -0.99
C ARG A 70 -6.20 -13.27 -2.14
N PRO A 71 -5.33 -14.24 -2.49
CA PRO A 71 -5.60 -15.19 -3.58
C PRO A 71 -6.81 -16.10 -3.36
N ASP A 72 -7.21 -16.32 -2.10
CA ASP A 72 -8.34 -17.18 -1.70
C ASP A 72 -9.69 -16.45 -1.64
N MET A 73 -9.70 -15.13 -1.87
CA MET A 73 -10.92 -14.34 -1.89
C MET A 73 -11.81 -14.72 -3.09
N THR A 74 -13.11 -14.80 -2.82
CA THR A 74 -14.10 -14.80 -3.88
C THR A 74 -14.11 -13.46 -4.61
N ARG A 75 -14.65 -13.43 -5.84
CA ARG A 75 -14.79 -12.16 -6.56
C ARG A 75 -15.56 -11.10 -5.77
N GLN A 76 -16.61 -11.49 -5.03
CA GLN A 76 -17.39 -10.58 -4.21
C GLN A 76 -16.52 -9.98 -3.09
N GLN A 77 -15.75 -10.80 -2.39
CA GLN A 77 -14.83 -10.32 -1.34
C GLN A 77 -13.72 -9.41 -1.92
N MET A 78 -13.22 -9.74 -3.11
CA MET A 78 -12.24 -8.89 -3.80
C MET A 78 -12.83 -7.52 -4.16
N MET A 79 -14.08 -7.49 -4.62
CA MET A 79 -14.79 -6.24 -4.90
C MET A 79 -14.96 -5.41 -3.62
N GLU A 80 -15.37 -6.03 -2.52
CA GLU A 80 -15.50 -5.36 -1.22
C GLU A 80 -14.15 -4.80 -0.72
N ALA A 81 -13.07 -5.55 -0.92
CA ALA A 81 -11.71 -5.10 -0.59
C ALA A 81 -11.30 -3.86 -1.40
N VAL A 82 -11.65 -3.81 -2.69
CA VAL A 82 -11.41 -2.65 -3.57
C VAL A 82 -12.23 -1.45 -3.10
N GLU A 83 -13.53 -1.62 -2.86
CA GLU A 83 -14.39 -0.52 -2.41
C GLU A 83 -13.94 0.03 -1.05
N THR A 84 -13.64 -0.83 -0.09
CA THR A 84 -13.12 -0.41 1.22
C THR A 84 -11.80 0.35 1.09
N THR A 85 -10.91 -0.09 0.19
CA THR A 85 -9.67 0.64 -0.08
C THR A 85 -9.94 2.04 -0.63
N ILE A 86 -10.88 2.16 -1.58
CA ILE A 86 -11.29 3.46 -2.16
C ILE A 86 -11.90 4.38 -1.09
N GLU A 87 -12.80 3.86 -0.25
CA GLU A 87 -13.45 4.61 0.83
C GLU A 87 -12.44 5.16 1.86
N ARG A 88 -11.33 4.47 2.07
CA ARG A 88 -10.25 4.90 2.97
C ARG A 88 -9.35 6.00 2.38
N ALA A 89 -9.44 6.32 1.09
CA ALA A 89 -8.58 7.29 0.43
C ALA A 89 -8.73 8.70 1.01
N GLU A 90 -9.95 9.21 1.09
CA GLU A 90 -10.21 10.57 1.58
C GLU A 90 -9.80 10.78 3.05
N PRO A 91 -10.19 9.93 4.02
CA PRO A 91 -9.74 10.07 5.40
C PRO A 91 -8.21 9.93 5.53
N SER A 92 -7.57 9.07 4.73
CA SER A 92 -6.11 8.94 4.72
C SER A 92 -5.41 10.20 4.25
N ILE A 93 -5.89 10.81 3.17
CA ILE A 93 -5.34 12.08 2.65
C ILE A 93 -5.49 13.19 3.67
N LYS A 94 -6.64 13.27 4.32
CA LYS A 94 -6.89 14.26 5.39
C LYS A 94 -5.93 14.07 6.58
N ALA A 95 -5.73 12.83 7.02
CA ALA A 95 -4.79 12.53 8.10
C ALA A 95 -3.33 12.78 7.70
N ALA A 96 -2.99 12.55 6.43
CA ALA A 96 -1.64 12.75 5.89
C ALA A 96 -1.30 14.22 5.56
N GLU A 97 -2.12 15.19 5.94
CA GLU A 97 -1.92 16.61 5.62
C GLU A 97 -0.46 17.04 5.80
N GLY A 98 0.14 17.57 4.73
CA GLY A 98 1.54 18.00 4.70
C GLY A 98 2.57 16.88 4.46
N MET A 99 2.14 15.66 4.16
CA MET A 99 2.98 14.50 3.95
C MET A 99 2.69 13.83 2.59
N MET A 100 3.72 13.29 1.93
CA MET A 100 3.52 12.47 0.74
C MET A 100 2.87 11.15 1.13
N LEU A 101 1.81 10.76 0.39
CA LEU A 101 1.02 9.56 0.65
C LEU A 101 0.93 8.67 -0.58
N ASN A 102 1.10 7.37 -0.39
CA ASN A 102 0.84 6.35 -1.39
C ASN A 102 -0.61 5.88 -1.35
N GLY A 103 -1.21 5.74 -2.55
CA GLY A 103 -2.53 5.17 -2.76
C GLY A 103 -2.47 3.83 -3.48
N PRO A 104 -2.49 2.68 -2.76
CA PRO A 104 -2.38 1.36 -3.36
C PRO A 104 -3.56 1.00 -4.27
N ILE A 105 -3.26 0.31 -5.39
CA ILE A 105 -4.23 -0.23 -6.33
C ILE A 105 -4.42 -1.71 -6.04
N GLN A 106 -5.64 -2.11 -5.69
CA GLN A 106 -6.03 -3.48 -5.39
C GLN A 106 -6.96 -4.06 -6.47
N GLY A 107 -7.35 -5.33 -6.38
CA GLY A 107 -8.27 -5.99 -7.32
C GLY A 107 -7.88 -7.39 -7.75
N GLY A 108 -6.91 -8.03 -7.07
CA GLY A 108 -6.47 -9.39 -7.37
C GLY A 108 -6.02 -9.55 -8.83
N VAL A 109 -6.49 -10.61 -9.48
CA VAL A 109 -6.25 -10.85 -10.93
C VAL A 109 -7.42 -10.39 -11.81
N GLU A 110 -8.45 -9.77 -11.21
CA GLU A 110 -9.67 -9.35 -11.89
C GLU A 110 -9.43 -8.05 -12.66
N TRP A 111 -9.50 -8.13 -13.98
CA TRP A 111 -9.21 -7.00 -14.87
C TRP A 111 -10.04 -5.75 -14.57
N ASP A 112 -11.35 -5.91 -14.46
CA ASP A 112 -12.29 -4.81 -14.23
C ASP A 112 -12.17 -4.21 -12.82
N LEU A 113 -11.85 -5.02 -11.81
CA LEU A 113 -11.61 -4.51 -10.45
C LEU A 113 -10.32 -3.70 -10.38
N ARG A 114 -9.26 -4.12 -11.08
CA ARG A 114 -8.02 -3.35 -11.25
C ARG A 114 -8.26 -2.00 -11.93
N GLN A 115 -9.03 -2.01 -13.03
CA GLN A 115 -9.41 -0.78 -13.71
C GLN A 115 -10.20 0.15 -12.79
N ARG A 116 -11.22 -0.40 -12.11
CA ARG A 116 -12.03 0.38 -11.16
C ARG A 116 -11.19 0.99 -10.05
N SER A 117 -10.33 0.19 -9.41
CA SER A 117 -9.42 0.68 -8.37
C SER A 117 -8.55 1.82 -8.89
N ALA A 118 -7.87 1.63 -10.01
CA ALA A 118 -7.01 2.64 -10.59
C ALA A 118 -7.77 3.93 -10.97
N GLN A 119 -8.94 3.81 -11.61
CA GLN A 119 -9.77 4.94 -11.99
C GLN A 119 -10.30 5.75 -10.80
N GLN A 120 -10.62 5.10 -9.69
CA GLN A 120 -11.09 5.81 -8.51
C GLN A 120 -9.94 6.43 -7.73
N MET A 121 -8.87 5.68 -7.52
CA MET A 121 -7.69 6.17 -6.79
C MET A 121 -6.97 7.30 -7.53
N SER A 122 -6.98 7.32 -8.87
CA SER A 122 -6.39 8.39 -9.68
C SER A 122 -7.07 9.76 -9.52
N LYS A 123 -8.25 9.82 -8.91
CA LYS A 123 -8.95 11.09 -8.62
C LYS A 123 -8.35 11.84 -7.44
N TYR A 124 -7.53 11.18 -6.65
CA TYR A 124 -6.88 11.72 -5.47
C TYR A 124 -5.42 12.05 -5.74
N ASP A 125 -4.88 13.02 -5.01
CA ASP A 125 -3.49 13.48 -5.16
C ASP A 125 -2.51 12.62 -4.36
N PHE A 126 -2.37 11.36 -4.77
CA PHE A 126 -1.35 10.47 -4.22
C PHE A 126 0.01 10.70 -4.85
N ALA A 127 1.08 10.61 -4.05
CA ALA A 127 2.46 10.75 -4.52
C ALA A 127 2.89 9.58 -5.44
N ILE A 128 2.50 8.36 -5.07
CA ILE A 128 2.80 7.12 -5.79
C ILE A 128 1.55 6.24 -5.79
N HIS A 129 1.36 5.46 -6.86
CA HIS A 129 0.34 4.42 -6.92
C HIS A 129 0.99 3.03 -6.88
N PRO A 130 1.14 2.41 -5.69
CA PRO A 130 1.61 1.05 -5.60
C PRO A 130 0.59 0.05 -6.16
N ILE A 131 1.02 -0.85 -7.03
CA ILE A 131 0.22 -1.99 -7.48
C ILE A 131 0.35 -3.07 -6.41
N GLY A 132 -0.69 -3.20 -5.56
CA GLY A 132 -0.71 -4.13 -4.44
C GLY A 132 -1.25 -5.51 -4.80
N GLY A 133 -1.12 -6.47 -3.88
CA GLY A 133 -1.66 -7.83 -4.05
C GLY A 133 -0.98 -8.67 -5.13
N ILE A 134 0.23 -8.34 -5.56
CA ILE A 134 0.93 -9.02 -6.66
C ILE A 134 2.00 -10.01 -6.22
N VAL A 135 2.43 -9.94 -4.96
CA VAL A 135 3.45 -10.86 -4.42
C VAL A 135 3.06 -12.34 -4.61
N PRO A 136 1.83 -12.80 -4.27
CA PRO A 136 1.45 -14.20 -4.50
C PRO A 136 1.45 -14.62 -5.99
N VAL A 137 1.12 -13.69 -6.89
CA VAL A 137 1.15 -13.94 -8.35
C VAL A 137 2.59 -14.14 -8.81
N MET A 138 3.50 -13.34 -8.29
CA MET A 138 4.91 -13.40 -8.59
C MET A 138 5.58 -14.66 -8.02
N GLU A 139 5.32 -14.99 -6.76
CA GLU A 139 5.85 -16.19 -6.10
C GLU A 139 5.41 -17.50 -6.81
N GLN A 140 4.23 -17.49 -7.43
CA GLN A 140 3.71 -18.58 -8.24
C GLN A 140 4.20 -18.55 -9.70
N HIS A 141 5.11 -17.64 -10.07
CA HIS A 141 5.63 -17.44 -11.43
C HIS A 141 4.55 -17.16 -12.49
N ARG A 142 3.42 -16.58 -12.10
CA ARG A 142 2.28 -16.24 -12.98
C ARG A 142 2.52 -14.90 -13.68
N TYR A 143 3.62 -14.78 -14.38
CA TYR A 143 4.08 -13.52 -14.98
C TYR A 143 3.10 -12.93 -16.01
N LEU A 144 2.39 -13.78 -16.77
CA LEU A 144 1.36 -13.29 -17.68
C LEU A 144 0.23 -12.56 -16.96
N GLU A 145 -0.14 -13.04 -15.78
CA GLU A 145 -1.16 -12.37 -14.96
C GLU A 145 -0.63 -11.07 -14.35
N LEU A 146 0.62 -11.06 -13.92
CA LEU A 146 1.27 -9.82 -13.47
C LEU A 146 1.23 -8.75 -14.57
N ILE A 147 1.57 -9.11 -15.82
CA ILE A 147 1.49 -8.19 -16.96
C ILE A 147 0.05 -7.73 -17.18
N LYS A 148 -0.95 -8.63 -17.11
CA LYS A 148 -2.36 -8.25 -17.24
C LYS A 148 -2.80 -7.29 -16.13
N ILE A 149 -2.38 -7.49 -14.89
CA ILE A 149 -2.63 -6.57 -13.76
C ILE A 149 -2.08 -5.18 -14.08
N MET A 150 -0.85 -5.10 -14.56
CA MET A 150 -0.22 -3.84 -14.94
C MET A 150 -0.98 -3.15 -16.08
N LEU A 151 -1.34 -3.88 -17.13
CA LEU A 151 -2.10 -3.36 -18.27
C LEU A 151 -3.52 -2.91 -17.89
N ALA A 152 -4.14 -3.55 -16.91
CA ALA A 152 -5.45 -3.17 -16.38
C ALA A 152 -5.39 -1.92 -15.50
N SER A 153 -4.26 -1.65 -14.85
CA SER A 153 -4.13 -0.59 -13.84
C SER A 153 -3.46 0.68 -14.40
N ILE A 154 -2.26 0.55 -14.97
CA ILE A 154 -1.38 1.67 -15.29
C ILE A 154 -2.00 2.68 -16.28
N PRO A 155 -2.74 2.29 -17.34
CA PRO A 155 -3.34 3.25 -18.28
C PRO A 155 -4.37 4.19 -17.64
N HIS A 156 -4.86 3.89 -16.43
CA HIS A 156 -5.84 4.69 -15.72
C HIS A 156 -5.22 5.57 -14.60
N LEU A 157 -3.90 5.48 -14.43
CA LEU A 157 -3.17 6.27 -13.44
C LEU A 157 -2.57 7.53 -14.06
N PRO A 158 -2.35 8.61 -13.28
CA PRO A 158 -1.72 9.82 -13.79
C PRO A 158 -0.31 9.55 -14.32
N ALA A 159 -0.04 9.86 -15.58
CA ALA A 159 1.27 9.66 -16.20
C ALA A 159 2.40 10.48 -15.54
N SER A 160 2.06 11.51 -14.81
CA SER A 160 3.00 12.36 -14.05
C SER A 160 3.41 11.78 -12.69
N ARG A 161 2.79 10.67 -12.26
CA ARG A 161 3.07 10.04 -10.97
C ARG A 161 3.76 8.70 -11.18
N PRO A 162 4.75 8.35 -10.35
CA PRO A 162 5.39 7.05 -10.43
C PRO A 162 4.44 5.92 -10.03
N VAL A 163 4.69 4.75 -10.60
CA VAL A 163 4.02 3.50 -10.25
C VAL A 163 5.03 2.59 -9.58
N HIS A 164 4.63 1.92 -8.52
CA HIS A 164 5.46 1.00 -7.76
C HIS A 164 4.85 -0.41 -7.81
N LEU A 165 5.60 -1.40 -8.24
CA LEU A 165 5.21 -2.80 -8.11
C LEU A 165 5.52 -3.26 -6.69
N PHE A 166 4.49 -3.28 -5.83
CA PHE A 166 4.66 -3.43 -4.39
C PHE A 166 5.12 -4.85 -4.03
N GLY A 167 6.27 -4.94 -3.34
CA GLY A 167 6.88 -6.21 -2.94
C GLY A 167 7.63 -6.97 -4.04
N CYS A 168 7.72 -6.42 -5.26
CA CYS A 168 8.49 -7.01 -6.36
C CYS A 168 9.97 -6.64 -6.29
N GLY A 169 10.65 -7.12 -5.26
CA GLY A 169 12.09 -6.86 -5.04
C GLY A 169 13.03 -7.97 -5.51
N HIS A 170 12.54 -8.96 -6.24
CA HIS A 170 13.37 -10.07 -6.67
C HIS A 170 14.24 -9.69 -7.88
N PRO A 171 15.57 -10.02 -7.88
CA PRO A 171 16.50 -9.62 -8.97
C PRO A 171 16.18 -10.22 -10.34
N MET A 172 15.25 -11.16 -10.43
CA MET A 172 14.83 -11.83 -11.68
C MET A 172 13.59 -11.17 -12.34
N LEU A 173 13.12 -10.04 -11.84
CA LEU A 173 11.97 -9.32 -12.37
C LEU A 173 12.37 -8.04 -13.10
#